data_9ca0d1e934a987547ef7210a656268af
#
_entry.id   9ca0d1e934a987547ef7210a656268af
#
_cell.length_a   1.000
_cell.length_b   1.000
_cell.length_c   1.000
_cell.angle_alpha   90.00
_cell.angle_beta   90.00
_cell.angle_gamma   90.00
#
_symmetry.space_group_name_H-M   'P 1'
#
loop_
_entity.id
_entity.type
_entity.pdbx_description
1 polymer ?
#
loop_
_entity_poly.entity_id
_entity_poly.type
_entity_poly.pdbx_seq_one_letter_code
_entity_poly.pdbx_strand_id
1 'polypeptide(L)'
;MSPPGSHACEPMGVASLKRISVLRWTVSVPVVAMIVLALSWGSHPATPLVIVIGAVLIGAVLGAVHHAEIVAHRVGEPFGSLVLAVAVTVIEVALIVTLMVSGGKDTATLARDTVFAAAMITCNGVIGLCLLLGALHRRVATFHAEGTGTALATVATLATLSLVLPNFTESRRGPEFSPGQLAFAAVASLALYGLFVFVQTVRHRDYFLPVTADGAVVDEEHAAPPTAREALTSLGLLLLALVAVVGLAKIESPAIEDGVDAAGLPQSAVGVVIALLVLLPETVAAARAARRDRVQTSLNLALGSAMASIGLTIPAIAVASIWLDGPLELGLGATQIVLLAITVAVGVLTVVPGRATLQQGGVHLALFAAFLFLAASP
;
A
#
# COMPACT_ATOMS: atom_id res chain seq x y z
N MET A 1 51.78 -9.83 -33.47
CA MET A 1 50.81 -9.14 -34.31
C MET A 1 49.41 -9.69 -33.92
N SER A 2 48.71 -9.01 -33.03
CA SER A 2 47.35 -9.35 -32.62
C SER A 2 46.39 -8.41 -33.38
N PRO A 3 45.21 -8.90 -33.86
CA PRO A 3 44.30 -8.04 -34.58
C PRO A 3 43.47 -7.16 -33.61
N PRO A 4 43.03 -5.97 -34.04
CA PRO A 4 42.30 -5.02 -33.21
C PRO A 4 40.83 -5.44 -33.03
N GLY A 5 40.33 -5.21 -31.81
CA GLY A 5 38.97 -5.56 -31.39
C GLY A 5 37.89 -4.81 -32.15
N SER A 6 36.86 -5.56 -32.51
CA SER A 6 35.60 -5.05 -33.04
C SER A 6 34.77 -4.46 -31.91
N HIS A 7 34.68 -3.14 -31.82
CA HIS A 7 33.64 -2.47 -31.04
C HIS A 7 32.27 -2.71 -31.68
N ALA A 8 31.48 -3.58 -31.05
CA ALA A 8 30.08 -3.72 -31.41
C ALA A 8 29.36 -2.44 -31.00
N CYS A 9 28.84 -1.69 -31.97
CA CYS A 9 27.89 -0.62 -31.76
C CYS A 9 26.59 -1.19 -31.23
N GLU A 10 26.29 -0.98 -29.94
CA GLU A 10 24.94 -1.20 -29.43
C GLU A 10 23.97 -0.20 -30.04
N PRO A 11 22.76 -0.60 -30.40
CA PRO A 11 21.76 0.32 -30.97
C PRO A 11 21.18 1.22 -29.90
N MET A 12 21.70 2.44 -29.79
CA MET A 12 21.24 3.51 -28.87
C MET A 12 19.77 3.95 -29.08
N GLY A 13 19.05 3.40 -30.04
CA GLY A 13 17.73 3.90 -30.41
C GLY A 13 16.54 3.41 -29.56
N VAL A 14 16.57 2.17 -29.07
CA VAL A 14 15.40 1.52 -28.47
C VAL A 14 15.23 1.89 -26.97
N ALA A 15 16.32 2.07 -26.26
CA ALA A 15 16.29 2.49 -24.84
C ALA A 15 15.85 3.96 -24.69
N SER A 16 16.24 4.83 -25.62
CA SER A 16 15.84 6.23 -25.66
C SER A 16 14.35 6.42 -25.95
N LEU A 17 13.80 5.65 -26.88
CA LEU A 17 12.37 5.72 -27.23
C LEU A 17 11.46 5.21 -26.09
N LYS A 18 11.87 4.16 -25.36
CA LYS A 18 11.14 3.70 -24.17
C LYS A 18 11.17 4.73 -23.02
N ARG A 19 12.28 5.41 -22.77
CA ARG A 19 12.36 6.48 -21.77
C ARG A 19 11.46 7.67 -22.11
N ILE A 20 11.41 8.09 -23.38
CA ILE A 20 10.59 9.22 -23.81
C ILE A 20 9.08 8.88 -23.73
N SER A 21 8.67 7.64 -24.01
CA SER A 21 7.26 7.23 -23.91
C SER A 21 6.78 7.11 -22.47
N VAL A 22 7.60 6.59 -21.55
CA VAL A 22 7.30 6.50 -20.12
C VAL A 22 7.23 7.88 -19.49
N LEU A 23 8.15 8.79 -19.83
CA LEU A 23 8.14 10.17 -19.32
C LEU A 23 6.90 10.96 -19.79
N ARG A 24 6.40 10.70 -20.99
CA ARG A 24 5.17 11.35 -21.50
C ARG A 24 3.93 10.86 -20.79
N TRP A 25 3.82 9.55 -20.51
CA TRP A 25 2.65 8.98 -19.86
C TRP A 25 2.49 9.49 -18.42
N THR A 26 3.53 9.48 -17.62
CA THR A 26 3.48 9.93 -16.23
C THR A 26 3.16 11.41 -16.07
N VAL A 27 3.59 12.26 -17.00
CA VAL A 27 3.26 13.69 -17.01
C VAL A 27 1.84 13.96 -17.54
N SER A 28 1.39 13.23 -18.57
CA SER A 28 0.08 13.48 -19.17
C SER A 28 -1.08 13.01 -18.30
N VAL A 29 -0.92 11.89 -17.57
CA VAL A 29 -2.00 11.31 -16.76
C VAL A 29 -2.52 12.24 -15.66
N PRO A 30 -1.70 12.91 -14.81
CA PRO A 30 -2.21 13.86 -13.83
C PRO A 30 -2.98 15.03 -14.47
N VAL A 31 -2.52 15.50 -15.61
CA VAL A 31 -3.16 16.62 -16.36
C VAL A 31 -4.52 16.16 -16.93
N VAL A 32 -4.55 14.98 -17.58
CA VAL A 32 -5.80 14.39 -18.10
C VAL A 32 -6.79 14.15 -16.98
N ALA A 33 -6.32 13.63 -15.82
CA ALA A 33 -7.16 13.39 -14.66
C ALA A 33 -7.79 14.68 -14.13
N MET A 34 -7.05 15.79 -14.09
CA MET A 34 -7.59 17.10 -13.71
C MET A 34 -8.61 17.62 -14.73
N ILE A 35 -8.37 17.43 -16.03
CA ILE A 35 -9.33 17.82 -17.07
C ILE A 35 -10.63 17.00 -16.91
N VAL A 36 -10.51 15.68 -16.77
CA VAL A 36 -11.67 14.79 -16.55
C VAL A 36 -12.42 15.18 -15.29
N LEU A 37 -11.71 15.47 -14.19
CA LEU A 37 -12.30 15.96 -12.95
C LEU A 37 -13.10 17.26 -13.19
N ALA A 38 -12.50 18.24 -13.86
CA ALA A 38 -13.15 19.53 -14.12
C ALA A 38 -14.40 19.38 -15.00
N LEU A 39 -14.39 18.48 -15.98
CA LEU A 39 -15.51 18.23 -16.88
C LEU A 39 -16.64 17.39 -16.22
N SER A 40 -16.31 16.53 -15.27
CA SER A 40 -17.28 15.66 -14.60
C SER A 40 -17.74 16.17 -13.22
N TRP A 41 -17.20 17.31 -12.75
CA TRP A 41 -17.55 17.87 -11.46
C TRP A 41 -19.05 18.23 -11.36
N GLY A 42 -19.72 17.67 -10.36
CA GLY A 42 -21.16 17.91 -10.14
C GLY A 42 -22.09 17.18 -11.13
N SER A 43 -21.56 16.34 -12.00
CA SER A 43 -22.35 15.49 -12.90
C SER A 43 -22.63 14.13 -12.26
N HIS A 44 -23.73 13.48 -12.69
CA HIS A 44 -23.98 12.05 -12.45
C HIS A 44 -23.67 11.30 -13.75
N PRO A 45 -22.45 10.77 -13.90
CA PRO A 45 -22.02 10.18 -15.17
C PRO A 45 -22.80 8.89 -15.47
N ALA A 46 -23.14 8.69 -16.76
CA ALA A 46 -23.70 7.43 -17.23
C ALA A 46 -22.65 6.30 -17.14
N THR A 47 -23.09 5.05 -17.03
CA THR A 47 -22.23 3.87 -16.82
C THR A 47 -20.98 3.80 -17.73
N PRO A 48 -21.03 4.10 -19.06
CA PRO A 48 -19.82 4.08 -19.87
C PRO A 48 -18.78 5.14 -19.43
N LEU A 49 -19.24 6.31 -18.95
CA LEU A 49 -18.38 7.37 -18.49
C LEU A 49 -17.75 7.04 -17.13
N VAL A 50 -18.49 6.37 -16.23
CA VAL A 50 -17.99 5.82 -14.97
C VAL A 50 -16.77 4.92 -15.23
N ILE A 51 -16.86 3.97 -16.18
CA ILE A 51 -15.74 3.09 -16.50
C ILE A 51 -14.50 3.89 -16.97
N VAL A 52 -14.71 4.94 -17.76
CA VAL A 52 -13.61 5.80 -18.22
C VAL A 52 -13.00 6.58 -17.07
N ILE A 53 -13.84 7.15 -16.19
CA ILE A 53 -13.39 7.90 -15.01
C ILE A 53 -12.61 6.97 -14.07
N GLY A 54 -13.11 5.76 -13.83
CA GLY A 54 -12.42 4.73 -13.03
C GLY A 54 -11.04 4.36 -13.60
N ALA A 55 -10.92 4.19 -14.92
CA ALA A 55 -9.64 3.96 -15.58
C ALA A 55 -8.68 5.15 -15.42
N VAL A 56 -9.19 6.37 -15.52
CA VAL A 56 -8.41 7.60 -15.30
C VAL A 56 -8.01 7.73 -13.83
N LEU A 57 -8.87 7.38 -12.89
CA LEU A 57 -8.56 7.33 -11.45
C LEU A 57 -7.41 6.36 -11.15
N ILE A 58 -7.47 5.14 -11.68
CA ILE A 58 -6.37 4.17 -11.57
C ILE A 58 -5.07 4.76 -12.13
N GLY A 59 -5.14 5.36 -13.31
CA GLY A 59 -3.99 6.04 -13.92
C GLY A 59 -3.44 7.15 -13.04
N ALA A 60 -4.30 7.98 -12.44
CA ALA A 60 -3.91 9.08 -11.55
C ALA A 60 -3.22 8.58 -10.28
N VAL A 61 -3.70 7.49 -9.68
CA VAL A 61 -3.05 6.83 -8.52
C VAL A 61 -1.66 6.33 -8.90
N LEU A 62 -1.52 5.62 -10.02
CA LEU A 62 -0.23 5.15 -10.52
C LEU A 62 0.73 6.31 -10.82
N GLY A 63 0.22 7.40 -11.39
CA GLY A 63 0.98 8.62 -11.64
C GLY A 63 1.44 9.31 -10.36
N ALA A 64 0.56 9.41 -9.36
CA ALA A 64 0.87 9.99 -8.05
C ALA A 64 2.01 9.23 -7.37
N VAL A 65 1.92 7.90 -7.30
CA VAL A 65 2.97 7.06 -6.69
C VAL A 65 4.29 7.20 -7.45
N HIS A 66 4.28 7.18 -8.79
CA HIS A 66 5.49 7.40 -9.57
C HIS A 66 6.17 8.74 -9.29
N HIS A 67 5.40 9.83 -9.18
CA HIS A 67 5.96 11.14 -8.84
C HIS A 67 6.42 11.22 -7.38
N ALA A 68 5.72 10.54 -6.46
CA ALA A 68 6.17 10.39 -5.07
C ALA A 68 7.52 9.65 -4.99
N GLU A 69 7.73 8.59 -5.77
CA GLU A 69 9.01 7.87 -5.87
C GLU A 69 10.16 8.79 -6.34
N ILE A 70 9.92 9.65 -7.34
CA ILE A 70 10.94 10.60 -7.82
C ILE A 70 11.31 11.60 -6.72
N VAL A 71 10.31 12.14 -6.01
CA VAL A 71 10.54 13.07 -4.89
C VAL A 71 11.28 12.35 -3.76
N ALA A 72 10.85 11.15 -3.39
CA ALA A 72 11.47 10.31 -2.38
C ALA A 72 12.95 10.02 -2.69
N HIS A 73 13.24 9.66 -3.94
CA HIS A 73 14.61 9.38 -4.39
C HIS A 73 15.51 10.63 -4.34
N ARG A 74 14.94 11.82 -4.60
CA ARG A 74 15.70 13.09 -4.47
C ARG A 74 15.97 13.44 -3.02
N VAL A 75 15.01 13.22 -2.13
CA VAL A 75 15.15 13.51 -0.69
C VAL A 75 16.16 12.55 -0.05
N GLY A 76 16.18 11.30 -0.51
CA GLY A 76 17.06 10.25 0.01
C GLY A 76 16.59 9.70 1.35
N GLU A 77 17.22 8.59 1.79
CA GLU A 77 16.90 7.96 3.07
C GLU A 77 17.47 8.76 4.27
N PRO A 78 16.77 8.82 5.39
CA PRO A 78 15.52 8.08 5.73
C PRO A 78 14.23 8.79 5.30
N PHE A 79 14.31 10.02 4.84
CA PHE A 79 13.14 10.85 4.57
C PHE A 79 12.41 10.46 3.26
N GLY A 80 13.11 9.81 2.32
CA GLY A 80 12.54 9.35 1.06
C GLY A 80 11.42 8.33 1.26
N SER A 81 11.64 7.32 2.07
CA SER A 81 10.63 6.32 2.42
C SER A 81 9.43 6.95 3.13
N LEU A 82 9.66 7.94 4.01
CA LEU A 82 8.60 8.68 4.67
C LEU A 82 7.75 9.51 3.69
N VAL A 83 8.38 10.19 2.73
CA VAL A 83 7.68 10.96 1.68
C VAL A 83 6.75 10.05 0.87
N LEU A 84 7.24 8.89 0.46
CA LEU A 84 6.44 7.93 -0.30
C LEU A 84 5.27 7.40 0.54
N ALA A 85 5.53 6.99 1.78
CA ALA A 85 4.50 6.50 2.69
C ALA A 85 3.41 7.56 2.96
N VAL A 86 3.79 8.82 3.20
CA VAL A 86 2.85 9.92 3.40
C VAL A 86 2.02 10.17 2.14
N ALA A 87 2.62 10.15 0.95
CA ALA A 87 1.90 10.36 -0.30
C ALA A 87 0.83 9.28 -0.53
N VAL A 88 1.16 8.01 -0.32
CA VAL A 88 0.23 6.87 -0.44
C VAL A 88 -0.86 6.95 0.63
N THR A 89 -0.50 7.27 1.87
CA THR A 89 -1.48 7.45 2.96
C THR A 89 -2.43 8.61 2.70
N VAL A 90 -1.98 9.72 2.13
CA VAL A 90 -2.86 10.83 1.72
C VAL A 90 -3.90 10.35 0.71
N ILE A 91 -3.52 9.53 -0.27
CA ILE A 91 -4.45 8.93 -1.22
C ILE A 91 -5.48 8.05 -0.47
N GLU A 92 -5.00 7.14 0.38
CA GLU A 92 -5.83 6.20 1.14
C GLU A 92 -6.83 6.93 2.05
N VAL A 93 -6.34 7.83 2.88
CA VAL A 93 -7.20 8.62 3.81
C VAL A 93 -8.19 9.48 3.05
N ALA A 94 -7.76 10.11 1.96
CA ALA A 94 -8.64 10.95 1.16
C ALA A 94 -9.78 10.14 0.52
N LEU A 95 -9.49 8.92 0.04
CA LEU A 95 -10.50 7.98 -0.46
C LEU A 95 -11.48 7.58 0.65
N ILE A 96 -10.97 7.15 1.81
CA ILE A 96 -11.79 6.75 2.96
C ILE A 96 -12.69 7.92 3.41
N VAL A 97 -12.11 9.10 3.66
CA VAL A 97 -12.85 10.27 4.13
C VAL A 97 -13.90 10.72 3.11
N THR A 98 -13.54 10.71 1.82
CA THR A 98 -14.49 11.06 0.75
C THR A 98 -15.71 10.15 0.75
N LEU A 99 -15.51 8.85 0.88
CA LEU A 99 -16.59 7.86 0.98
C LEU A 99 -17.38 8.01 2.29
N MET A 100 -16.71 8.20 3.43
CA MET A 100 -17.40 8.44 4.71
C MET A 100 -18.30 9.67 4.67
N VAL A 101 -17.90 10.73 3.96
CA VAL A 101 -18.72 11.95 3.79
C VAL A 101 -19.87 11.74 2.80
N SER A 102 -19.67 10.90 1.77
CA SER A 102 -20.64 10.73 0.67
C SER A 102 -21.62 9.59 0.91
N GLY A 103 -21.26 8.55 1.64
CA GLY A 103 -21.94 7.25 1.68
C GLY A 103 -23.00 7.04 2.78
N GLY A 104 -23.35 8.00 3.60
CA GLY A 104 -24.45 7.87 4.58
C GLY A 104 -24.15 6.99 5.80
N LYS A 105 -25.17 6.24 6.32
CA LYS A 105 -25.09 5.56 7.64
C LYS A 105 -24.19 4.32 7.68
N ASP A 106 -23.93 3.68 6.55
CA ASP A 106 -23.21 2.40 6.47
C ASP A 106 -21.69 2.57 6.36
N THR A 107 -21.17 3.80 6.49
CA THR A 107 -19.74 4.13 6.36
C THR A 107 -18.96 4.06 7.68
N ALA A 108 -19.64 3.78 8.80
CA ALA A 108 -19.01 3.71 10.14
C ALA A 108 -17.81 2.73 10.22
N THR A 109 -17.86 1.66 9.44
CA THR A 109 -16.84 0.60 9.41
C THR A 109 -15.82 0.74 8.30
N LEU A 110 -16.00 1.70 7.38
CA LEU A 110 -15.22 1.79 6.15
C LEU A 110 -13.72 1.96 6.40
N ALA A 111 -13.34 2.79 7.38
CA ALA A 111 -11.95 2.97 7.76
C ALA A 111 -11.33 1.65 8.28
N ARG A 112 -12.04 0.94 9.16
CA ARG A 112 -11.66 -0.38 9.66
C ARG A 112 -11.47 -1.38 8.52
N ASP A 113 -12.47 -1.49 7.65
CA ASP A 113 -12.50 -2.50 6.60
C ASP A 113 -11.42 -2.24 5.55
N THR A 114 -11.13 -0.98 5.22
CA THR A 114 -10.06 -0.60 4.30
C THR A 114 -8.68 -0.90 4.89
N VAL A 115 -8.41 -0.50 6.14
CA VAL A 115 -7.13 -0.73 6.81
C VAL A 115 -6.90 -2.23 7.05
N PHE A 116 -7.94 -2.97 7.45
CA PHE A 116 -7.86 -4.41 7.58
C PHE A 116 -7.61 -5.10 6.23
N ALA A 117 -8.31 -4.68 5.18
CA ALA A 117 -8.08 -5.18 3.82
C ALA A 117 -6.64 -4.92 3.36
N ALA A 118 -6.10 -3.72 3.61
CA ALA A 118 -4.71 -3.41 3.30
C ALA A 118 -3.73 -4.34 4.01
N ALA A 119 -3.94 -4.61 5.31
CA ALA A 119 -3.13 -5.57 6.07
C ALA A 119 -3.22 -7.00 5.49
N MET A 120 -4.42 -7.47 5.14
CA MET A 120 -4.62 -8.81 4.58
C MET A 120 -4.03 -8.95 3.18
N ILE A 121 -4.20 -7.94 2.31
CA ILE A 121 -3.62 -7.91 0.96
C ILE A 121 -2.10 -7.93 1.04
N THR A 122 -1.50 -7.11 1.90
CA THR A 122 -0.04 -7.02 2.01
C THR A 122 0.56 -8.25 2.68
N CYS A 123 0.05 -8.66 3.85
CA CYS A 123 0.62 -9.77 4.63
C CYS A 123 0.36 -11.15 4.03
N ASN A 124 -0.69 -11.31 3.23
CA ASN A 124 -1.02 -12.60 2.63
C ASN A 124 -0.94 -12.58 1.11
N GLY A 125 -1.57 -11.60 0.45
CA GLY A 125 -1.56 -11.50 -1.01
C GLY A 125 -0.17 -11.19 -1.56
N VAL A 126 0.41 -10.05 -1.17
CA VAL A 126 1.69 -9.57 -1.70
C VAL A 126 2.85 -10.44 -1.20
N ILE A 127 2.93 -10.71 0.11
CA ILE A 127 3.97 -11.60 0.67
C ILE A 127 3.86 -12.99 0.05
N GLY A 128 2.68 -13.58 -0.01
CA GLY A 128 2.47 -14.90 -0.60
C GLY A 128 2.91 -14.97 -2.06
N LEU A 129 2.53 -13.97 -2.86
CA LEU A 129 2.95 -13.84 -4.26
C LEU A 129 4.48 -13.71 -4.39
N CYS A 130 5.10 -12.85 -3.58
CA CYS A 130 6.55 -12.62 -3.64
C CYS A 130 7.35 -13.85 -3.22
N LEU A 131 6.92 -14.55 -2.16
CA LEU A 131 7.55 -15.81 -1.74
C LEU A 131 7.38 -16.91 -2.81
N LEU A 132 6.21 -17.01 -3.42
CA LEU A 132 5.95 -17.94 -4.52
C LEU A 132 6.88 -17.67 -5.70
N LEU A 133 6.95 -16.39 -6.16
CA LEU A 133 7.80 -15.98 -7.27
C LEU A 133 9.29 -16.21 -6.98
N GLY A 134 9.76 -15.88 -5.77
CA GLY A 134 11.14 -16.12 -5.34
C GLY A 134 11.49 -17.60 -5.29
N ALA A 135 10.60 -18.43 -4.71
CA ALA A 135 10.82 -19.88 -4.59
C ALA A 135 10.73 -20.63 -5.93
N LEU A 136 9.95 -20.13 -6.89
CA LEU A 136 9.91 -20.69 -8.25
C LEU A 136 11.24 -20.57 -8.97
N HIS A 137 12.02 -19.52 -8.71
CA HIS A 137 13.32 -19.30 -9.36
C HIS A 137 14.45 -20.07 -8.67
N ARG A 138 14.47 -20.16 -7.33
CA ARG A 138 15.61 -20.68 -6.56
C ARG A 138 15.27 -21.83 -5.60
N ARG A 139 14.08 -22.44 -5.68
CA ARG A 139 13.55 -23.44 -4.74
C ARG A 139 13.26 -22.89 -3.34
N VAL A 140 14.03 -21.91 -2.86
CA VAL A 140 13.89 -21.28 -1.55
C VAL A 140 14.10 -19.78 -1.71
N ALA A 141 13.20 -18.98 -1.17
CA ALA A 141 13.30 -17.53 -1.05
C ALA A 141 14.04 -17.19 0.26
N THR A 142 15.17 -16.50 0.18
CA THR A 142 16.00 -16.14 1.36
C THR A 142 15.82 -14.67 1.71
N PHE A 143 15.77 -14.38 3.01
CA PHE A 143 15.61 -13.01 3.54
C PHE A 143 16.13 -12.93 4.97
N HIS A 144 16.30 -11.71 5.52
CA HIS A 144 16.68 -11.49 6.91
C HIS A 144 15.49 -11.73 7.85
N ALA A 145 15.61 -12.71 8.73
CA ALA A 145 14.59 -13.02 9.73
C ALA A 145 14.39 -11.87 10.73
N GLU A 146 15.49 -11.20 11.15
CA GLU A 146 15.48 -10.12 12.13
C GLU A 146 14.69 -8.91 11.62
N GLY A 147 15.01 -8.41 10.42
CA GLY A 147 14.34 -7.26 9.83
C GLY A 147 12.89 -7.55 9.51
N THR A 148 12.64 -8.68 8.83
CA THR A 148 11.26 -9.09 8.46
C THR A 148 10.42 -9.41 9.68
N GLY A 149 11.02 -10.03 10.72
CA GLY A 149 10.34 -10.34 11.98
C GLY A 149 9.97 -9.08 12.76
N THR A 150 10.88 -8.10 12.85
CA THR A 150 10.59 -6.80 13.47
C THR A 150 9.46 -6.07 12.75
N ALA A 151 9.46 -6.09 11.43
CA ALA A 151 8.40 -5.50 10.62
C ALA A 151 7.05 -6.19 10.87
N LEU A 152 7.01 -7.53 10.87
CA LEU A 152 5.78 -8.30 11.14
C LEU A 152 5.25 -8.05 12.56
N ALA A 153 6.15 -8.01 13.56
CA ALA A 153 5.77 -7.72 14.94
C ALA A 153 5.16 -6.32 15.07
N THR A 154 5.70 -5.34 14.35
CA THR A 154 5.16 -3.98 14.32
C THR A 154 3.78 -3.94 13.68
N VAL A 155 3.58 -4.60 12.53
CA VAL A 155 2.25 -4.72 11.88
C VAL A 155 1.24 -5.38 12.82
N ALA A 156 1.61 -6.50 13.45
CA ALA A 156 0.74 -7.22 14.37
C ALA A 156 0.33 -6.36 15.59
N THR A 157 1.29 -5.61 16.13
CA THR A 157 1.04 -4.69 17.27
C THR A 157 0.12 -3.54 16.84
N LEU A 158 0.42 -2.88 15.72
CA LEU A 158 -0.41 -1.81 15.17
C LEU A 158 -1.85 -2.27 14.90
N ALA A 159 -2.02 -3.40 14.23
CA ALA A 159 -3.34 -3.97 13.94
C ALA A 159 -4.10 -4.33 15.22
N THR A 160 -3.42 -4.91 16.20
CA THR A 160 -4.04 -5.28 17.48
C THR A 160 -4.48 -4.05 18.27
N LEU A 161 -3.59 -3.05 18.42
CA LEU A 161 -3.87 -1.82 19.18
C LEU A 161 -5.00 -1.00 18.55
N SER A 162 -5.07 -0.97 17.20
CA SER A 162 -6.00 -0.09 16.50
C SER A 162 -7.31 -0.77 16.12
N LEU A 163 -7.29 -2.07 15.81
CA LEU A 163 -8.42 -2.77 15.20
C LEU A 163 -9.00 -3.89 16.07
N VAL A 164 -8.23 -4.47 17.02
CA VAL A 164 -8.73 -5.55 17.88
C VAL A 164 -9.19 -5.00 19.22
N LEU A 165 -8.38 -4.17 19.88
CA LEU A 165 -8.68 -3.64 21.21
C LEU A 165 -10.01 -2.87 21.31
N PRO A 166 -10.53 -2.16 20.29
CA PRO A 166 -11.83 -1.48 20.43
C PRO A 166 -12.97 -2.42 20.85
N ASN A 167 -12.89 -3.71 20.49
CA ASN A 167 -13.90 -4.71 20.86
C ASN A 167 -13.88 -5.11 22.35
N PHE A 168 -12.78 -4.82 23.06
CA PHE A 168 -12.53 -5.28 24.42
C PHE A 168 -12.48 -4.11 25.42
N THR A 169 -12.79 -2.90 24.99
CA THR A 169 -12.85 -1.72 25.87
C THR A 169 -14.27 -1.48 26.35
N GLU A 170 -14.42 -0.99 27.60
CA GLU A 170 -15.73 -0.81 28.26
C GLU A 170 -16.19 0.66 28.25
N SER A 171 -15.35 1.62 27.84
CA SER A 171 -15.65 3.05 27.91
C SER A 171 -16.69 3.52 26.90
N ARG A 172 -16.89 2.78 25.81
CA ARG A 172 -18.02 2.91 24.88
C ARG A 172 -18.62 1.55 24.59
N ARG A 173 -19.93 1.54 24.30
CA ARG A 173 -20.59 0.32 23.84
C ARG A 173 -20.27 0.11 22.35
N GLY A 174 -20.01 -1.14 21.97
CA GLY A 174 -19.69 -1.50 20.58
C GLY A 174 -18.20 -1.49 20.28
N PRO A 175 -17.83 -1.67 19.02
CA PRO A 175 -16.43 -1.77 18.59
C PRO A 175 -15.80 -0.39 18.38
N GLU A 176 -16.02 0.54 19.32
CA GLU A 176 -15.58 1.93 19.27
C GLU A 176 -14.62 2.27 20.38
N PHE A 177 -13.70 3.18 20.10
CA PHE A 177 -12.87 3.83 21.11
C PHE A 177 -13.52 5.09 21.67
N SER A 178 -13.34 5.34 22.96
CA SER A 178 -13.55 6.69 23.51
C SER A 178 -12.53 7.68 22.92
N PRO A 179 -12.77 9.01 22.96
CA PRO A 179 -11.83 9.98 22.40
C PRO A 179 -10.42 9.85 22.95
N GLY A 180 -10.27 9.56 24.26
CA GLY A 180 -8.97 9.34 24.90
C GLY A 180 -8.26 8.07 24.41
N GLN A 181 -9.01 6.97 24.22
CA GLN A 181 -8.47 5.72 23.67
C GLN A 181 -8.09 5.86 22.22
N LEU A 182 -8.90 6.56 21.41
CA LEU A 182 -8.61 6.85 20.00
C LEU A 182 -7.34 7.71 19.87
N ALA A 183 -7.20 8.75 20.73
CA ALA A 183 -6.00 9.57 20.76
C ALA A 183 -4.76 8.74 21.16
N PHE A 184 -4.87 7.86 22.15
CA PHE A 184 -3.79 6.94 22.51
C PHE A 184 -3.41 6.01 21.35
N ALA A 185 -4.39 5.37 20.71
CA ALA A 185 -4.15 4.48 19.55
C ALA A 185 -3.46 5.25 18.41
N ALA A 186 -3.90 6.47 18.12
CA ALA A 186 -3.30 7.33 17.10
C ALA A 186 -1.84 7.68 17.41
N VAL A 187 -1.55 8.13 18.65
CA VAL A 187 -0.19 8.48 19.05
C VAL A 187 0.72 7.25 19.11
N ALA A 188 0.24 6.13 19.66
CA ALA A 188 0.98 4.88 19.71
C ALA A 188 1.30 4.35 18.32
N SER A 189 0.33 4.41 17.39
CA SER A 189 0.53 3.99 16.00
C SER A 189 1.57 4.84 15.29
N LEU A 190 1.49 6.16 15.44
CA LEU A 190 2.47 7.08 14.84
C LEU A 190 3.89 6.88 15.45
N ALA A 191 3.98 6.68 16.75
CA ALA A 191 5.25 6.43 17.44
C ALA A 191 5.89 5.11 17.00
N LEU A 192 5.10 4.01 16.91
CA LEU A 192 5.59 2.72 16.47
C LEU A 192 6.03 2.76 14.99
N TYR A 193 5.26 3.43 14.13
CA TYR A 193 5.65 3.62 12.74
C TYR A 193 6.94 4.43 12.62
N GLY A 194 7.04 5.57 13.33
CA GLY A 194 8.25 6.39 13.35
C GLY A 194 9.47 5.65 13.90
N LEU A 195 9.29 4.85 14.95
CA LEU A 195 10.35 3.98 15.49
C LEU A 195 10.80 2.95 14.45
N PHE A 196 9.86 2.31 13.76
CA PHE A 196 10.19 1.35 12.71
C PHE A 196 10.98 2.01 11.57
N VAL A 197 10.53 3.18 11.06
CA VAL A 197 11.26 3.92 10.03
C VAL A 197 12.68 4.25 10.50
N PHE A 198 12.86 4.71 11.74
CA PHE A 198 14.18 4.98 12.31
C PHE A 198 15.06 3.73 12.39
N VAL A 199 14.51 2.60 12.82
CA VAL A 199 15.24 1.32 12.89
C VAL A 199 15.65 0.85 11.51
N GLN A 200 14.72 0.87 10.56
CA GLN A 200 14.94 0.40 9.18
C GLN A 200 15.97 1.25 8.42
N THR A 201 15.99 2.56 8.65
CA THR A 201 16.79 3.48 7.83
C THR A 201 18.11 3.89 8.48
N VAL A 202 18.17 3.92 9.82
CA VAL A 202 19.31 4.46 10.57
C VAL A 202 19.99 3.40 11.45
N ARG A 203 19.21 2.74 12.34
CA ARG A 203 19.79 1.96 13.44
C ARG A 203 20.25 0.56 13.00
N HIS A 204 19.44 -0.13 12.20
CA HIS A 204 19.66 -1.50 11.74
C HIS A 204 19.35 -1.63 10.25
N ARG A 205 19.88 -0.70 9.45
CA ARG A 205 19.67 -0.68 8.00
C ARG A 205 20.08 -1.99 7.33
N ASP A 206 21.14 -2.61 7.81
CA ASP A 206 21.67 -3.89 7.34
C ASP A 206 20.66 -5.04 7.38
N TYR A 207 19.72 -5.04 8.34
CA TYR A 207 18.67 -6.06 8.44
C TYR A 207 17.62 -5.97 7.32
N PHE A 208 17.59 -4.88 6.59
CA PHE A 208 16.62 -4.61 5.53
C PHE A 208 17.25 -4.57 4.12
N LEU A 209 18.56 -4.73 4.02
CA LEU A 209 19.24 -4.81 2.74
C LEU A 209 19.03 -6.18 2.08
N PRO A 210 19.06 -6.26 0.73
CA PRO A 210 18.98 -7.53 0.02
C PRO A 210 20.10 -8.48 0.42
N VAL A 211 19.78 -9.77 0.50
CA VAL A 211 20.76 -10.83 0.75
C VAL A 211 20.94 -11.73 -0.46
N THR A 212 22.16 -12.19 -0.67
CA THR A 212 22.47 -13.27 -1.62
C THR A 212 21.99 -14.62 -1.07
N ALA A 213 22.00 -15.65 -1.91
CA ALA A 213 21.69 -17.02 -1.50
C ALA A 213 22.62 -17.54 -0.37
N ASP A 214 23.81 -16.98 -0.27
CA ASP A 214 24.83 -17.31 0.75
C ASP A 214 24.69 -16.45 2.02
N GLY A 215 23.66 -15.59 2.09
CA GLY A 215 23.40 -14.72 3.25
C GLY A 215 24.26 -13.45 3.32
N ALA A 216 25.06 -13.15 2.30
CA ALA A 216 25.83 -11.92 2.25
C ALA A 216 24.94 -10.72 1.88
N VAL A 217 25.13 -9.60 2.56
CA VAL A 217 24.42 -8.34 2.26
C VAL A 217 24.95 -7.77 0.95
N VAL A 218 24.04 -7.38 0.06
CA VAL A 218 24.35 -6.67 -1.19
C VAL A 218 24.06 -5.20 -0.99
N ASP A 219 25.11 -4.38 -1.02
CA ASP A 219 24.94 -2.92 -1.10
C ASP A 219 24.49 -2.58 -2.53
N GLU A 220 23.27 -2.01 -2.65
CA GLU A 220 22.79 -1.58 -3.96
C GLU A 220 23.50 -0.28 -4.36
N GLU A 221 24.12 -0.28 -5.54
CA GLU A 221 24.52 0.96 -6.19
C GLU A 221 23.26 1.80 -6.45
N HIS A 222 23.08 2.86 -5.69
CA HIS A 222 21.98 3.77 -5.86
C HIS A 222 22.15 4.50 -7.19
N ALA A 223 21.12 4.45 -8.04
CA ALA A 223 21.09 5.27 -9.24
C ALA A 223 21.25 6.75 -8.85
N ALA A 224 21.90 7.55 -9.69
CA ALA A 224 22.13 8.96 -9.42
C ALA A 224 20.79 9.66 -9.07
N PRO A 225 20.73 10.47 -7.99
CA PRO A 225 19.50 11.13 -7.58
C PRO A 225 19.00 12.08 -8.68
N PRO A 226 17.67 12.20 -8.87
CA PRO A 226 17.08 13.11 -9.85
C PRO A 226 17.49 14.54 -9.57
N THR A 227 17.51 15.39 -10.60
CA THR A 227 17.83 16.80 -10.46
C THR A 227 16.76 17.52 -9.62
N ALA A 228 17.13 18.66 -9.02
CA ALA A 228 16.18 19.47 -8.25
C ALA A 228 14.97 19.91 -9.11
N ARG A 229 15.18 20.19 -10.41
CA ARG A 229 14.12 20.55 -11.34
C ARG A 229 13.16 19.39 -11.59
N GLU A 230 13.67 18.19 -11.78
CA GLU A 230 12.86 16.98 -11.95
C GLU A 230 12.05 16.67 -10.69
N ALA A 231 12.66 16.79 -9.50
CA ALA A 231 11.97 16.59 -8.24
C ALA A 231 10.86 17.63 -7.98
N LEU A 232 11.10 18.91 -8.27
CA LEU A 232 10.08 19.96 -8.13
C LEU A 232 8.93 19.81 -9.13
N THR A 233 9.24 19.46 -10.39
CA THR A 233 8.18 19.16 -11.37
C THR A 233 7.36 17.93 -10.96
N SER A 234 8.02 16.89 -10.44
CA SER A 234 7.33 15.73 -9.92
C SER A 234 6.50 16.04 -8.67
N LEU A 235 6.96 16.92 -7.79
CA LEU A 235 6.16 17.38 -6.65
C LEU A 235 4.89 18.11 -7.11
N GLY A 236 4.99 19.00 -8.10
CA GLY A 236 3.84 19.67 -8.67
C GLY A 236 2.84 18.71 -9.30
N LEU A 237 3.33 17.72 -10.07
CA LEU A 237 2.49 16.67 -10.67
C LEU A 237 1.89 15.71 -9.64
N LEU A 238 2.61 15.41 -8.56
CA LEU A 238 2.09 14.66 -7.41
C LEU A 238 0.91 15.39 -6.78
N LEU A 239 1.07 16.66 -6.43
CA LEU A 239 -0.01 17.46 -5.84
C LEU A 239 -1.22 17.55 -6.77
N LEU A 240 -0.99 17.72 -8.07
CA LEU A 240 -2.05 17.72 -9.08
C LEU A 240 -2.77 16.39 -9.14
N ALA A 241 -2.02 15.28 -9.13
CA ALA A 241 -2.59 13.93 -9.12
C ALA A 241 -3.39 13.64 -7.84
N LEU A 242 -2.90 14.07 -6.68
CA LEU A 242 -3.62 13.91 -5.40
C LEU A 242 -4.98 14.62 -5.43
N VAL A 243 -5.04 15.85 -5.92
CA VAL A 243 -6.31 16.59 -6.08
C VAL A 243 -7.23 15.87 -7.05
N ALA A 244 -6.69 15.38 -8.18
CA ALA A 244 -7.48 14.63 -9.15
C ALA A 244 -8.03 13.32 -8.58
N VAL A 245 -7.20 12.57 -7.84
CA VAL A 245 -7.61 11.29 -7.20
C VAL A 245 -8.76 11.53 -6.23
N VAL A 246 -8.63 12.52 -5.33
CA VAL A 246 -9.68 12.84 -4.36
C VAL A 246 -10.99 13.24 -5.03
N GLY A 247 -10.91 14.12 -6.03
CA GLY A 247 -12.09 14.59 -6.75
C GLY A 247 -12.76 13.52 -7.61
N LEU A 248 -11.98 12.70 -8.33
CA LEU A 248 -12.51 11.60 -9.14
C LEU A 248 -13.08 10.49 -8.27
N ALA A 249 -12.46 10.19 -7.13
CA ALA A 249 -12.99 9.23 -6.16
C ALA A 249 -14.36 9.65 -5.62
N LYS A 250 -14.57 10.94 -5.36
CA LYS A 250 -15.87 11.47 -4.96
C LYS A 250 -16.94 11.27 -6.03
N ILE A 251 -16.57 11.40 -7.31
CA ILE A 251 -17.49 11.18 -8.44
C ILE A 251 -17.80 9.70 -8.62
N GLU A 252 -16.81 8.82 -8.38
CA GLU A 252 -16.95 7.37 -8.49
C GLU A 252 -17.62 6.71 -7.28
N SER A 253 -17.67 7.38 -6.12
CA SER A 253 -18.20 6.81 -4.87
C SER A 253 -19.59 6.17 -5.05
N PRO A 254 -20.60 6.84 -5.62
CA PRO A 254 -21.92 6.23 -5.83
C PRO A 254 -21.85 5.01 -6.76
N ALA A 255 -21.04 5.09 -7.81
CA ALA A 255 -20.92 3.99 -8.77
C ALA A 255 -20.20 2.75 -8.19
N ILE A 256 -19.24 2.95 -7.27
CA ILE A 256 -18.60 1.85 -6.53
C ILE A 256 -19.63 1.20 -5.60
N GLU A 257 -20.39 1.98 -4.86
CA GLU A 257 -21.45 1.49 -3.95
C GLU A 257 -22.53 0.74 -4.73
N ASP A 258 -23.08 1.36 -5.79
CA ASP A 258 -24.07 0.73 -6.67
C ASP A 258 -23.54 -0.56 -7.31
N GLY A 259 -22.27 -0.59 -7.69
CA GLY A 259 -21.60 -1.77 -8.27
C GLY A 259 -21.47 -2.91 -7.26
N VAL A 260 -21.13 -2.61 -6.01
CA VAL A 260 -21.05 -3.57 -4.90
C VAL A 260 -22.43 -4.13 -4.59
N ASP A 261 -23.46 -3.26 -4.49
CA ASP A 261 -24.82 -3.66 -4.23
C ASP A 261 -25.42 -4.50 -5.39
N ALA A 262 -25.19 -4.09 -6.63
CA ALA A 262 -25.63 -4.84 -7.81
C ALA A 262 -24.96 -6.22 -7.94
N ALA A 263 -23.74 -6.36 -7.43
CA ALA A 263 -23.05 -7.65 -7.34
C ALA A 263 -23.52 -8.51 -6.15
N GLY A 264 -24.41 -8.00 -5.30
CA GLY A 264 -24.87 -8.67 -4.07
C GLY A 264 -23.77 -8.82 -3.02
N LEU A 265 -22.74 -7.96 -3.07
CA LEU A 265 -21.63 -7.96 -2.13
C LEU A 265 -21.94 -7.06 -0.92
N PRO A 266 -21.40 -7.39 0.27
CA PRO A 266 -21.58 -6.55 1.44
C PRO A 266 -20.78 -5.25 1.31
N GLN A 267 -21.21 -4.22 2.04
CA GLN A 267 -20.58 -2.90 2.01
C GLN A 267 -19.08 -2.91 2.41
N SER A 268 -18.67 -3.87 3.24
CA SER A 268 -17.25 -4.09 3.57
C SER A 268 -16.36 -4.39 2.34
N ALA A 269 -16.94 -4.88 1.24
CA ALA A 269 -16.21 -5.11 -0.02
C ALA A 269 -15.71 -3.79 -0.65
N VAL A 270 -16.35 -2.65 -0.39
CA VAL A 270 -15.88 -1.33 -0.82
C VAL A 270 -14.47 -1.06 -0.27
N GLY A 271 -14.25 -1.36 1.03
CA GLY A 271 -12.91 -1.23 1.64
C GLY A 271 -11.85 -2.10 0.95
N VAL A 272 -12.21 -3.32 0.52
CA VAL A 272 -11.31 -4.20 -0.23
C VAL A 272 -10.95 -3.60 -1.59
N VAL A 273 -11.94 -3.05 -2.32
CA VAL A 273 -11.71 -2.40 -3.63
C VAL A 273 -10.77 -1.21 -3.49
N ILE A 274 -10.99 -0.36 -2.48
CA ILE A 274 -10.12 0.80 -2.19
C ILE A 274 -8.69 0.32 -1.89
N ALA A 275 -8.55 -0.64 -0.98
CA ALA A 275 -7.24 -1.15 -0.60
C ALA A 275 -6.50 -1.77 -1.79
N LEU A 276 -7.18 -2.53 -2.65
CA LEU A 276 -6.59 -3.09 -3.87
C LEU A 276 -6.11 -1.99 -4.83
N LEU A 277 -6.92 -0.92 -5.00
CA LEU A 277 -6.57 0.21 -5.85
C LEU A 277 -5.31 0.93 -5.34
N VAL A 278 -5.28 1.25 -4.06
CA VAL A 278 -4.17 1.99 -3.44
C VAL A 278 -2.88 1.16 -3.42
N LEU A 279 -2.98 -0.15 -3.12
CA LEU A 279 -1.83 -1.06 -3.01
C LEU A 279 -1.35 -1.64 -4.35
N LEU A 280 -2.03 -1.32 -5.46
CA LEU A 280 -1.66 -1.84 -6.77
C LEU A 280 -0.22 -1.50 -7.19
N PRO A 281 0.27 -0.25 -7.04
CA PRO A 281 1.64 0.11 -7.39
C PRO A 281 2.67 -0.68 -6.59
N GLU A 282 2.49 -0.76 -5.26
CA GLU A 282 3.37 -1.48 -4.34
C GLU A 282 3.38 -2.98 -4.62
N THR A 283 2.21 -3.55 -4.91
CA THR A 283 2.08 -4.96 -5.28
C THR A 283 2.88 -5.27 -6.55
N VAL A 284 2.77 -4.41 -7.57
CA VAL A 284 3.52 -4.57 -8.82
C VAL A 284 5.02 -4.37 -8.59
N ALA A 285 5.43 -3.39 -7.77
CA ALA A 285 6.83 -3.15 -7.43
C ALA A 285 7.43 -4.34 -6.67
N ALA A 286 6.73 -4.83 -5.64
CA ALA A 286 7.15 -6.00 -4.86
C ALA A 286 7.27 -7.26 -5.72
N ALA A 287 6.28 -7.55 -6.57
CA ALA A 287 6.32 -8.68 -7.50
C ALA A 287 7.49 -8.60 -8.50
N ARG A 288 7.79 -7.40 -9.01
CA ARG A 288 8.96 -7.17 -9.87
C ARG A 288 10.28 -7.40 -9.14
N ALA A 289 10.39 -6.96 -7.89
CA ALA A 289 11.56 -7.19 -7.07
C ALA A 289 11.76 -8.69 -6.80
N ALA A 290 10.70 -9.42 -6.42
CA ALA A 290 10.75 -10.88 -6.20
C ALA A 290 11.18 -11.65 -7.46
N ARG A 291 10.68 -11.28 -8.64
CA ARG A 291 11.09 -11.87 -9.92
C ARG A 291 12.55 -11.60 -10.29
N ARG A 292 13.17 -10.57 -9.72
CA ARG A 292 14.58 -10.23 -9.88
C ARG A 292 15.45 -10.80 -8.75
N ASP A 293 14.92 -11.76 -8.00
CA ASP A 293 15.60 -12.40 -6.86
C ASP A 293 15.90 -11.45 -5.68
N ARG A 294 15.10 -10.38 -5.55
CA ARG A 294 15.22 -9.39 -4.47
C ARG A 294 14.05 -9.57 -3.47
N VAL A 295 13.98 -10.76 -2.88
CA VAL A 295 12.88 -11.12 -1.98
C VAL A 295 12.84 -10.22 -0.75
N GLN A 296 13.99 -9.87 -0.15
CA GLN A 296 14.06 -8.94 0.97
C GLN A 296 13.41 -7.59 0.65
N THR A 297 13.74 -7.02 -0.51
CA THR A 297 13.13 -5.76 -0.99
C THR A 297 11.61 -5.90 -1.15
N SER A 298 11.14 -7.04 -1.65
CA SER A 298 9.69 -7.30 -1.78
C SER A 298 8.98 -7.36 -0.44
N LEU A 299 9.58 -8.04 0.56
CA LEU A 299 9.03 -8.13 1.90
C LEU A 299 9.04 -6.79 2.62
N ASN A 300 10.11 -6.00 2.45
CA ASN A 300 10.20 -4.64 2.99
C ASN A 300 9.10 -3.74 2.42
N LEU A 301 8.84 -3.81 1.10
CA LEU A 301 7.77 -3.05 0.45
C LEU A 301 6.39 -3.46 1.00
N ALA A 302 6.10 -4.76 1.09
CA ALA A 302 4.83 -5.27 1.57
C ALA A 302 4.58 -4.89 3.04
N LEU A 303 5.51 -5.23 3.95
CA LEU A 303 5.35 -4.95 5.38
C LEU A 303 5.42 -3.45 5.68
N GLY A 304 6.27 -2.70 4.95
CA GLY A 304 6.34 -1.25 5.06
C GLY A 304 5.02 -0.59 4.67
N SER A 305 4.37 -1.05 3.59
CA SER A 305 3.06 -0.56 3.16
C SER A 305 1.96 -0.90 4.19
N ALA A 306 1.95 -2.13 4.74
CA ALA A 306 1.01 -2.50 5.81
C ALA A 306 1.16 -1.61 7.05
N MET A 307 2.41 -1.34 7.46
CA MET A 307 2.69 -0.47 8.61
C MET A 307 2.30 0.98 8.34
N ALA A 308 2.57 1.51 7.16
CA ALA A 308 2.18 2.86 6.78
C ALA A 308 0.65 3.01 6.74
N SER A 309 -0.05 2.04 6.15
CA SER A 309 -1.52 2.03 6.08
C SER A 309 -2.14 2.05 7.48
N ILE A 310 -1.68 1.23 8.44
CA ILE A 310 -2.21 1.27 9.81
C ILE A 310 -1.65 2.49 10.57
N GLY A 311 -0.33 2.66 10.55
CA GLY A 311 0.40 3.61 11.39
C GLY A 311 0.15 5.08 11.09
N LEU A 312 -0.23 5.41 9.85
CA LEU A 312 -0.54 6.77 9.43
C LEU A 312 -2.04 7.00 9.20
N THR A 313 -2.78 5.98 8.69
CA THR A 313 -4.22 6.13 8.42
C THR A 313 -5.01 6.23 9.71
N ILE A 314 -4.71 5.43 10.74
CA ILE A 314 -5.43 5.52 12.03
C ILE A 314 -5.30 6.91 12.68
N PRO A 315 -4.09 7.52 12.81
CA PRO A 315 -3.97 8.91 13.28
C PRO A 315 -4.72 9.92 12.41
N ALA A 316 -4.66 9.76 11.09
CA ALA A 316 -5.31 10.68 10.17
C ALA A 316 -6.85 10.61 10.29
N ILE A 317 -7.43 9.40 10.39
CA ILE A 317 -8.86 9.20 10.59
C ILE A 317 -9.29 9.67 12.00
N ALA A 318 -8.45 9.46 13.02
CA ALA A 318 -8.71 10.00 14.36
C ALA A 318 -8.80 11.53 14.36
N VAL A 319 -7.97 12.21 13.58
CA VAL A 319 -8.06 13.66 13.39
C VAL A 319 -9.29 14.03 12.55
N ALA A 320 -9.55 13.32 11.45
CA ALA A 320 -10.71 13.58 10.58
C ALA A 320 -12.04 13.40 11.33
N SER A 321 -12.13 12.43 12.26
CA SER A 321 -13.33 12.16 13.06
C SER A 321 -13.76 13.33 13.96
N ILE A 322 -12.92 14.36 14.14
CA ILE A 322 -13.31 15.59 14.86
C ILE A 322 -14.35 16.40 14.07
N TRP A 323 -14.32 16.28 12.74
CA TRP A 323 -15.22 17.01 11.82
C TRP A 323 -16.22 16.11 11.12
N LEU A 324 -16.10 14.78 11.27
CA LEU A 324 -17.02 13.81 10.68
C LEU A 324 -18.12 13.48 11.70
N ASP A 325 -19.36 13.60 11.26
CA ASP A 325 -20.51 13.18 12.07
C ASP A 325 -20.75 11.67 11.90
N GLY A 326 -20.90 10.97 13.02
CA GLY A 326 -21.23 9.54 13.04
C GLY A 326 -20.30 8.70 13.90
N PRO A 327 -20.65 7.43 14.14
CA PRO A 327 -19.79 6.50 14.87
C PRO A 327 -18.58 6.10 14.02
N LEU A 328 -17.42 5.92 14.68
CA LEU A 328 -16.21 5.38 14.08
C LEU A 328 -15.95 3.99 14.68
N GLU A 329 -16.39 2.96 13.99
CA GLU A 329 -16.24 1.58 14.38
C GLU A 329 -14.90 1.02 13.86
N LEU A 330 -13.89 0.95 14.72
CA LEU A 330 -12.57 0.42 14.38
C LEU A 330 -12.40 -1.05 14.75
N GLY A 331 -13.22 -1.59 15.64
CA GLY A 331 -13.10 -2.96 16.10
C GLY A 331 -13.52 -3.99 15.04
N LEU A 332 -12.65 -4.95 14.80
CA LEU A 332 -12.85 -6.04 13.84
C LEU A 332 -13.97 -7.00 14.27
N GLY A 333 -14.71 -7.54 13.33
CA GLY A 333 -15.62 -8.64 13.57
C GLY A 333 -14.87 -9.95 13.94
N ALA A 334 -15.59 -10.92 14.52
CA ALA A 334 -14.99 -12.17 15.00
C ALA A 334 -14.22 -12.92 13.89
N THR A 335 -14.77 -13.03 12.70
CA THR A 335 -14.13 -13.66 11.53
C THR A 335 -12.83 -12.94 11.13
N GLN A 336 -12.85 -11.62 11.14
CA GLN A 336 -11.69 -10.80 10.82
C GLN A 336 -10.58 -10.96 11.87
N ILE A 337 -10.92 -11.06 13.16
CA ILE A 337 -9.96 -11.31 14.25
C ILE A 337 -9.31 -12.68 14.06
N VAL A 338 -10.07 -13.72 13.71
CA VAL A 338 -9.54 -15.06 13.43
C VAL A 338 -8.58 -15.04 12.24
N LEU A 339 -8.95 -14.35 11.15
CA LEU A 339 -8.08 -14.18 9.98
C LEU A 339 -6.80 -13.41 10.33
N LEU A 340 -6.87 -12.37 11.13
CA LEU A 340 -5.69 -11.64 11.59
C LEU A 340 -4.79 -12.52 12.47
N ALA A 341 -5.37 -13.26 13.42
CA ALA A 341 -4.62 -14.13 14.31
C ALA A 341 -3.86 -15.23 13.55
N ILE A 342 -4.53 -15.90 12.59
CA ILE A 342 -3.87 -16.92 11.77
C ILE A 342 -2.83 -16.31 10.82
N THR A 343 -3.06 -15.10 10.30
CA THR A 343 -2.10 -14.36 9.48
C THR A 343 -0.82 -14.09 10.26
N VAL A 344 -0.94 -13.60 11.50
CA VAL A 344 0.22 -13.36 12.36
C VAL A 344 0.93 -14.67 12.70
N ALA A 345 0.20 -15.71 13.08
CA ALA A 345 0.77 -17.02 13.41
C ALA A 345 1.54 -17.62 12.22
N VAL A 346 0.92 -17.65 11.03
CA VAL A 346 1.57 -18.14 9.80
C VAL A 346 2.74 -17.26 9.40
N GLY A 347 2.59 -15.94 9.53
CA GLY A 347 3.66 -14.99 9.27
C GLY A 347 4.88 -15.24 10.15
N VAL A 348 4.71 -15.46 11.46
CA VAL A 348 5.82 -15.82 12.36
C VAL A 348 6.49 -17.13 11.94
N LEU A 349 5.71 -18.17 11.63
CA LEU A 349 6.25 -19.46 11.18
C LEU A 349 6.99 -19.35 9.83
N THR A 350 6.60 -18.40 8.98
CA THR A 350 7.25 -18.13 7.69
C THR A 350 8.55 -17.35 7.88
N VAL A 351 8.57 -16.38 8.80
CA VAL A 351 9.68 -15.42 8.95
C VAL A 351 10.82 -15.99 9.80
N VAL A 352 10.51 -16.73 10.87
CA VAL A 352 11.51 -17.25 11.83
C VAL A 352 12.67 -18.02 11.16
N PRO A 353 12.44 -18.87 10.13
CA PRO A 353 13.56 -19.58 9.49
C PRO A 353 14.47 -18.73 8.62
N GLY A 354 14.16 -17.46 8.31
CA GLY A 354 14.88 -16.58 7.39
C GLY A 354 14.86 -17.05 5.93
N ARG A 355 14.02 -18.03 5.63
CA ARG A 355 13.85 -18.62 4.28
C ARG A 355 12.47 -19.22 4.14
N ALA A 356 11.90 -19.12 2.97
CA ALA A 356 10.57 -19.67 2.66
C ALA A 356 10.58 -20.52 1.39
N THR A 357 9.78 -21.56 1.40
CA THR A 357 9.54 -22.46 0.27
C THR A 357 8.28 -22.04 -0.48
N LEU A 358 8.04 -22.67 -1.63
CA LEU A 358 6.79 -22.53 -2.39
C LEU A 358 5.54 -22.80 -1.53
N GLN A 359 5.63 -23.73 -0.57
CA GLN A 359 4.53 -24.10 0.32
C GLN A 359 4.10 -22.91 1.20
N GLN A 360 5.04 -22.18 1.80
CA GLN A 360 4.71 -21.00 2.61
C GLN A 360 4.05 -19.90 1.78
N GLY A 361 4.56 -19.63 0.56
CA GLY A 361 3.91 -18.73 -0.38
C GLY A 361 2.47 -19.15 -0.69
N GLY A 362 2.24 -20.44 -0.95
CA GLY A 362 0.91 -21.02 -1.17
C GLY A 362 -0.03 -20.89 0.02
N VAL A 363 0.48 -21.07 1.26
CA VAL A 363 -0.32 -20.91 2.49
C VAL A 363 -0.79 -19.46 2.65
N HIS A 364 0.09 -18.49 2.46
CA HIS A 364 -0.29 -17.06 2.48
C HIS A 364 -1.34 -16.74 1.42
N LEU A 365 -1.17 -17.22 0.17
CA LEU A 365 -2.16 -17.01 -0.89
C LEU A 365 -3.51 -17.69 -0.58
N ALA A 366 -3.51 -18.83 0.07
CA ALA A 366 -4.76 -19.48 0.54
C ALA A 366 -5.48 -18.64 1.60
N LEU A 367 -4.74 -18.03 2.55
CA LEU A 367 -5.30 -17.07 3.52
C LEU A 367 -5.85 -15.81 2.83
N PHE A 368 -5.15 -15.32 1.82
CA PHE A 368 -5.64 -14.20 1.02
C PHE A 368 -6.93 -14.55 0.26
N ALA A 369 -7.00 -15.74 -0.34
CA ALA A 369 -8.21 -16.23 -1.00
C ALA A 369 -9.36 -16.42 -0.01
N ALA A 370 -9.10 -16.95 1.19
CA ALA A 370 -10.09 -17.05 2.25
C ALA A 370 -10.60 -15.67 2.69
N PHE A 371 -9.70 -14.69 2.83
CA PHE A 371 -10.10 -13.30 3.13
C PHE A 371 -11.01 -12.74 2.05
N LEU A 372 -10.66 -12.85 0.76
CA LEU A 372 -11.49 -12.35 -0.33
C LEU A 372 -12.85 -13.05 -0.40
N PHE A 373 -12.87 -14.37 -0.19
CA PHE A 373 -14.12 -15.13 -0.16
C PHE A 373 -15.03 -14.68 0.97
N LEU A 374 -14.49 -14.54 2.19
CA LEU A 374 -15.27 -14.09 3.36
C LEU A 374 -15.62 -12.60 3.33
N ALA A 375 -14.86 -11.78 2.60
CA ALA A 375 -15.24 -10.40 2.34
C ALA A 375 -16.42 -10.29 1.34
N ALA A 376 -16.57 -11.27 0.46
CA ALA A 376 -17.68 -11.35 -0.51
C ALA A 376 -18.89 -12.13 0.03
N SER A 377 -18.68 -13.04 0.99
CA SER A 377 -19.72 -13.92 1.58
C SER A 377 -19.45 -14.05 3.09
N PRO A 378 -19.79 -13.03 3.89
CA PRO A 378 -19.52 -12.96 5.31
C PRO A 378 -20.35 -13.95 6.14
#